data_065faaa7f302b696f262b26c80e6ec68
#
_entry.id   065faaa7f302b696f262b26c80e6ec68
#
_cell.length_a   1.000
_cell.length_b   1.000
_cell.length_c   1.000
_cell.angle_alpha   90.00
_cell.angle_beta   90.00
_cell.angle_gamma   90.00
#
_symmetry.space_group_name_H-M   'P 1'
#
loop_
_entity.id
_entity.type
_entity.pdbx_description
1 polymer ?
#
loop_
_entity_poly.entity_id
_entity_poly.type
_entity_poly.pdbx_seq_one_letter_code
_entity_poly.pdbx_strand_id
1 'polypeptide(L)'
;MITKIRFIVYSFALTVFSGLSAQNDTTFIANGNPIIRYKYTGDPAAMVHNGKVYIYAGHDECPPPKEHYLLNEWCVFSSPDMKTWTEHPVPLKAKDFSWAKGEAWASQVIERDGKFYWYVTVEHGTIPGKSIGVAVSDSPEIGRSVV
;
A
#
# COMPACT_ATOMS: atom_id res chain seq x y z
N MET A 1 -69.07 12.96 12.57
CA MET A 1 -67.87 12.95 13.44
C MET A 1 -66.88 11.96 12.80
N ILE A 2 -65.91 12.45 12.05
CA ILE A 2 -64.98 11.61 11.28
C ILE A 2 -63.65 11.62 11.99
N THR A 3 -63.28 10.47 12.58
CA THR A 3 -62.01 10.29 13.30
C THR A 3 -60.86 10.05 12.28
N LYS A 4 -59.91 11.00 12.23
CA LYS A 4 -58.70 10.86 11.40
C LYS A 4 -57.70 9.98 12.12
N ILE A 5 -57.43 8.80 11.57
CA ILE A 5 -56.32 7.92 12.00
C ILE A 5 -55.04 8.45 11.38
N ARG A 6 -54.07 8.84 12.24
CA ARG A 6 -52.70 9.20 11.82
C ARG A 6 -51.82 7.95 11.88
N PHE A 7 -51.34 7.50 10.75
CA PHE A 7 -50.27 6.50 10.69
C PHE A 7 -48.93 7.19 10.89
N ILE A 8 -48.20 6.80 11.96
CA ILE A 8 -46.84 7.20 12.18
C ILE A 8 -45.95 6.09 11.56
N VAL A 9 -45.26 6.43 10.47
CA VAL A 9 -44.30 5.54 9.84
C VAL A 9 -42.92 5.77 10.52
N TYR A 10 -42.47 4.81 11.30
CA TYR A 10 -41.09 4.80 11.81
C TYR A 10 -40.18 4.29 10.72
N SER A 11 -39.36 5.20 10.18
CA SER A 11 -38.29 4.84 9.25
C SER A 11 -37.09 4.36 10.07
N PHE A 12 -36.83 3.06 10.06
CA PHE A 12 -35.65 2.48 10.67
C PHE A 12 -34.49 2.65 9.67
N ALA A 13 -33.59 3.61 9.93
CA ALA A 13 -32.35 3.74 9.17
C ALA A 13 -31.38 2.63 9.61
N LEU A 14 -31.23 1.63 8.77
CA LEU A 14 -30.24 0.58 8.95
C LEU A 14 -28.87 1.13 8.58
N THR A 15 -28.08 1.57 9.57
CA THR A 15 -26.68 1.93 9.37
C THR A 15 -25.85 0.65 9.20
N VAL A 16 -25.53 0.34 7.96
CA VAL A 16 -24.55 -0.73 7.65
C VAL A 16 -23.17 -0.20 8.02
N PHE A 17 -22.64 -0.61 9.17
CA PHE A 17 -21.23 -0.46 9.51
C PHE A 17 -20.44 -1.43 8.64
N SER A 18 -19.87 -0.94 7.53
CA SER A 18 -18.82 -1.64 6.81
C SER A 18 -17.60 -1.66 7.72
N GLY A 19 -17.33 -2.79 8.37
CA GLY A 19 -16.12 -2.99 9.13
C GLY A 19 -14.93 -2.96 8.17
N LEU A 20 -14.24 -1.81 8.05
CA LEU A 20 -12.88 -1.79 7.51
C LEU A 20 -12.03 -2.62 8.49
N SER A 21 -11.59 -3.81 8.03
CA SER A 21 -10.52 -4.53 8.69
C SER A 21 -9.26 -3.68 8.55
N ALA A 22 -8.93 -2.91 9.56
CA ALA A 22 -7.65 -2.22 9.61
C ALA A 22 -6.57 -3.30 9.76
N GLN A 23 -5.77 -3.49 8.74
CA GLN A 23 -4.54 -4.28 8.85
C GLN A 23 -3.60 -3.50 9.76
N ASN A 24 -3.15 -4.13 10.86
CA ASN A 24 -2.32 -3.47 11.86
C ASN A 24 -0.85 -3.43 11.44
N ASP A 25 -0.14 -2.39 11.86
CA ASP A 25 1.31 -2.30 11.78
C ASP A 25 1.97 -3.47 12.51
N THR A 26 3.04 -4.02 11.95
CA THR A 26 3.83 -5.09 12.56
C THR A 26 5.24 -4.58 12.89
N THR A 27 5.61 -4.64 14.17
CA THR A 27 6.94 -4.18 14.64
C THR A 27 7.88 -5.37 14.84
N PHE A 28 9.13 -5.23 14.38
CA PHE A 28 10.19 -6.21 14.53
C PHE A 28 11.56 -5.57 14.79
N ILE A 29 12.51 -6.35 15.29
CA ILE A 29 13.89 -5.90 15.52
C ILE A 29 14.80 -6.53 14.46
N ALA A 30 15.54 -5.68 13.74
CA ALA A 30 16.57 -6.10 12.80
C ALA A 30 17.92 -6.28 13.51
N ASN A 31 18.42 -7.51 13.51
CA ASN A 31 19.72 -7.88 14.05
C ASN A 31 20.74 -8.05 12.90
N GLY A 32 21.07 -6.94 12.22
CA GLY A 32 21.96 -6.92 11.05
C GLY A 32 21.23 -7.24 9.74
N ASN A 33 22.00 -7.54 8.70
CA ASN A 33 21.46 -7.85 7.36
C ASN A 33 21.13 -9.33 7.19
N PRO A 34 20.12 -9.67 6.40
CA PRO A 34 19.12 -8.76 5.83
C PRO A 34 18.22 -8.18 6.93
N ILE A 35 17.74 -6.95 6.72
CA ILE A 35 16.82 -6.27 7.66
C ILE A 35 15.51 -7.05 7.74
N ILE A 36 14.93 -7.40 6.60
CA ILE A 36 13.68 -8.14 6.47
C ILE A 36 14.02 -9.61 6.22
N ARG A 37 13.55 -10.53 7.07
CA ARG A 37 13.94 -11.96 7.04
C ARG A 37 12.77 -12.92 6.84
N TYR A 38 11.53 -12.43 6.88
CA TYR A 38 10.32 -13.26 6.88
C TYR A 38 9.54 -13.18 5.57
N LYS A 39 9.98 -12.32 4.62
CA LYS A 39 9.46 -12.23 3.26
C LYS A 39 10.57 -11.83 2.28
N TYR A 40 10.40 -12.17 1.02
CA TYR A 40 11.29 -11.72 -0.03
C TYR A 40 10.91 -10.31 -0.46
N THR A 41 11.90 -9.43 -0.49
CA THR A 41 11.74 -8.04 -0.94
C THR A 41 12.87 -7.68 -1.89
N GLY A 42 12.56 -6.95 -2.94
CA GLY A 42 13.52 -6.50 -3.95
C GLY A 42 13.49 -4.99 -4.16
N ASP A 43 14.51 -4.47 -4.85
CA ASP A 43 14.62 -3.10 -5.34
C ASP A 43 14.29 -2.03 -4.29
N PRO A 44 14.95 -2.01 -3.12
CA PRO A 44 14.62 -1.09 -2.06
C PRO A 44 14.96 0.36 -2.42
N ALA A 45 14.01 1.26 -2.21
CA ALA A 45 14.23 2.70 -2.21
C ALA A 45 14.15 3.23 -0.79
N ALA A 46 15.04 4.15 -0.41
CA ALA A 46 15.08 4.72 0.92
C ALA A 46 14.76 6.21 0.91
N MET A 47 14.06 6.67 1.93
CA MET A 47 13.77 8.08 2.18
C MET A 47 13.90 8.38 3.66
N VAL A 48 14.38 9.59 4.00
CA VAL A 48 14.34 10.09 5.37
C VAL A 48 13.32 11.20 5.47
N HIS A 49 12.39 11.08 6.40
CA HIS A 49 11.39 12.10 6.67
C HIS A 49 11.10 12.19 8.16
N ASN A 50 11.09 13.39 8.72
CA ASN A 50 10.82 13.68 10.15
C ASN A 50 11.62 12.77 11.11
N GLY A 51 12.92 12.57 10.85
CA GLY A 51 13.81 11.78 11.71
C GLY A 51 13.60 10.26 11.65
N LYS A 52 12.76 9.76 10.76
CA LYS A 52 12.61 8.32 10.47
C LYS A 52 13.18 7.97 9.10
N VAL A 53 13.70 6.76 9.00
CA VAL A 53 14.05 6.13 7.73
C VAL A 53 12.85 5.33 7.24
N TYR A 54 12.51 5.48 5.97
CA TYR A 54 11.51 4.69 5.27
C TYR A 54 12.17 3.85 4.19
N ILE A 55 11.75 2.60 4.06
CA ILE A 55 12.16 1.69 2.98
C ILE A 55 10.89 1.29 2.22
N TYR A 56 10.91 1.49 0.91
CA TYR A 56 9.90 1.06 -0.05
C TYR A 56 10.51 -0.05 -0.88
N ALA A 57 9.88 -1.21 -0.92
CA ALA A 57 10.42 -2.38 -1.62
C ALA A 57 9.33 -3.16 -2.32
N GLY A 58 9.66 -3.86 -3.39
CA GLY A 58 8.79 -4.85 -4.01
C GLY A 58 8.58 -6.03 -3.07
N HIS A 59 7.42 -6.70 -3.16
CA HIS A 59 7.15 -7.97 -2.49
C HIS A 59 7.28 -9.10 -3.51
N ASP A 60 8.39 -9.82 -3.45
CA ASP A 60 8.79 -10.84 -4.43
C ASP A 60 8.31 -12.21 -3.96
N GLU A 61 7.04 -12.53 -4.21
CA GLU A 61 6.46 -13.83 -3.89
C GLU A 61 6.89 -14.88 -4.91
N CYS A 62 7.23 -16.08 -4.46
CA CYS A 62 7.48 -17.23 -5.34
C CYS A 62 6.85 -18.52 -4.75
N PRO A 63 5.50 -18.59 -4.68
CA PRO A 63 4.83 -19.76 -4.13
C PRO A 63 4.97 -20.98 -5.07
N PRO A 64 5.30 -22.17 -4.54
CA PRO A 64 5.30 -23.38 -5.36
C PRO A 64 3.93 -23.64 -6.02
N PRO A 65 3.86 -24.17 -7.24
CA PRO A 65 4.96 -24.64 -8.11
C PRO A 65 5.54 -23.58 -9.06
N LYS A 66 5.42 -22.29 -8.73
CA LYS A 66 5.94 -21.21 -9.57
C LYS A 66 7.46 -21.23 -9.64
N GLU A 67 8.02 -20.96 -10.81
CA GLU A 67 9.47 -20.85 -11.06
C GLU A 67 9.89 -19.37 -11.26
N HIS A 68 8.96 -18.45 -11.10
CA HIS A 68 9.20 -17.00 -11.23
C HIS A 68 8.44 -16.24 -10.14
N TYR A 69 8.89 -15.03 -9.86
CA TYR A 69 8.27 -14.17 -8.88
C TYR A 69 6.88 -13.69 -9.31
N LEU A 70 6.01 -13.54 -8.32
CA LEU A 70 4.73 -12.84 -8.44
C LEU A 70 4.89 -11.48 -7.77
N LEU A 71 4.94 -10.44 -8.55
CA LEU A 71 5.18 -9.07 -8.11
C LEU A 71 3.84 -8.33 -8.08
N ASN A 72 3.09 -8.45 -6.99
CA ASN A 72 1.72 -7.95 -6.91
C ASN A 72 1.61 -6.59 -6.22
N GLU A 73 2.55 -6.28 -5.31
CA GLU A 73 2.42 -5.17 -4.39
C GLU A 73 3.79 -4.65 -3.93
N TRP A 74 3.77 -3.49 -3.30
CA TRP A 74 4.94 -2.91 -2.62
C TRP A 74 4.71 -2.85 -1.12
N CYS A 75 5.79 -3.04 -0.37
CA CYS A 75 5.84 -2.94 1.08
C CYS A 75 6.47 -1.62 1.50
N VAL A 76 6.06 -1.11 2.66
CA VAL A 76 6.68 0.04 3.32
C VAL A 76 7.09 -0.35 4.74
N PHE A 77 8.31 0.00 5.08
CA PHE A 77 8.87 -0.18 6.40
C PHE A 77 9.40 1.16 6.90
N SER A 78 9.24 1.44 8.19
CA SER A 78 9.82 2.64 8.79
C SER A 78 10.60 2.32 10.06
N SER A 79 11.60 3.14 10.37
CA SER A 79 12.41 3.00 11.58
C SER A 79 12.91 4.34 12.09
N PRO A 80 12.83 4.59 13.41
CA PRO A 80 13.43 5.77 14.02
C PRO A 80 14.93 5.61 14.32
N ASP A 81 15.47 4.38 14.32
CA ASP A 81 16.79 4.04 14.85
C ASP A 81 17.56 3.03 13.98
N MET A 82 16.98 2.60 12.85
CA MET A 82 17.48 1.56 11.94
C MET A 82 17.66 0.17 12.60
N LYS A 83 17.09 -0.03 13.80
CA LYS A 83 17.06 -1.30 14.53
C LYS A 83 15.65 -1.80 14.73
N THR A 84 14.78 -0.94 15.24
CA THR A 84 13.36 -1.22 15.43
C THR A 84 12.61 -0.78 14.19
N TRP A 85 12.00 -1.73 13.49
CA TRP A 85 11.29 -1.50 12.24
C TRP A 85 9.80 -1.77 12.40
N THR A 86 8.99 -0.95 11.75
CA THR A 86 7.55 -1.14 11.62
C THR A 86 7.25 -1.44 10.15
N GLU A 87 6.63 -2.59 9.88
CA GLU A 87 6.01 -2.87 8.60
C GLU A 87 4.60 -2.27 8.61
N HIS A 88 4.32 -1.42 7.63
CA HIS A 88 3.01 -0.83 7.45
C HIS A 88 2.10 -1.74 6.60
N PRO A 89 0.77 -1.63 6.73
CA PRO A 89 -0.15 -2.32 5.83
C PRO A 89 0.19 -2.04 4.38
N VAL A 90 -0.02 -3.02 3.49
CA VAL A 90 0.27 -2.89 2.05
C VAL A 90 -0.38 -1.63 1.49
N PRO A 91 0.41 -0.60 1.12
CA PRO A 91 -0.15 0.71 0.76
C PRO A 91 -0.53 0.81 -0.71
N LEU A 92 0.08 -0.01 -1.58
CA LEU A 92 -0.07 0.07 -3.03
C LEU A 92 0.11 -1.30 -3.67
N LYS A 93 -0.78 -1.61 -4.61
CA LYS A 93 -0.73 -2.83 -5.43
C LYS A 93 -0.64 -2.46 -6.90
N ALA A 94 -0.04 -3.33 -7.71
CA ALA A 94 0.02 -3.12 -9.16
C ALA A 94 -1.38 -2.93 -9.78
N LYS A 95 -2.39 -3.65 -9.27
CA LYS A 95 -3.78 -3.58 -9.75
C LYS A 95 -4.55 -2.32 -9.34
N ASP A 96 -3.99 -1.48 -8.47
CA ASP A 96 -4.59 -0.19 -8.15
C ASP A 96 -4.50 0.76 -9.36
N PHE A 97 -3.56 0.52 -10.26
CA PHE A 97 -3.49 1.17 -11.59
C PHE A 97 -4.41 0.42 -12.56
N SER A 98 -5.54 1.01 -12.94
CA SER A 98 -6.55 0.37 -13.80
C SER A 98 -6.03 -0.08 -15.16
N TRP A 99 -4.94 0.52 -15.64
CA TRP A 99 -4.28 0.21 -16.89
C TRP A 99 -3.17 -0.85 -16.77
N ALA A 100 -2.80 -1.24 -15.54
CA ALA A 100 -1.72 -2.21 -15.31
C ALA A 100 -2.22 -3.65 -15.48
N LYS A 101 -1.37 -4.49 -16.07
CA LYS A 101 -1.57 -5.93 -16.12
C LYS A 101 -1.18 -6.60 -14.80
N GLY A 102 -0.18 -6.06 -14.12
CA GLY A 102 0.43 -6.58 -12.90
C GLY A 102 1.90 -6.19 -12.82
N GLU A 103 2.69 -6.99 -12.11
CA GLU A 103 4.15 -6.88 -12.06
C GLU A 103 4.63 -5.58 -11.37
N ALA A 104 4.65 -5.61 -10.04
CA ALA A 104 5.11 -4.51 -9.18
C ALA A 104 6.65 -4.49 -9.10
N TRP A 105 7.30 -3.81 -10.05
CA TRP A 105 8.76 -3.70 -10.15
C TRP A 105 9.32 -2.58 -9.27
N ALA A 106 10.60 -2.24 -9.50
CA ALA A 106 11.31 -1.17 -8.79
C ALA A 106 10.52 0.14 -8.68
N SER A 107 10.69 0.84 -7.58
CA SER A 107 9.98 2.07 -7.30
C SER A 107 10.85 3.11 -6.61
N GLN A 108 10.38 4.35 -6.54
CA GLN A 108 11.05 5.45 -5.84
C GLN A 108 10.03 6.42 -5.27
N VAL A 109 10.29 6.94 -4.07
CA VAL A 109 9.45 7.94 -3.41
C VAL A 109 10.21 9.23 -3.24
N ILE A 110 9.55 10.34 -3.50
CA ILE A 110 10.03 11.67 -3.15
C ILE A 110 8.96 12.47 -2.41
N GLU A 111 9.38 13.31 -1.49
CA GLU A 111 8.51 14.31 -0.87
C GLU A 111 8.68 15.64 -1.61
N ARG A 112 7.56 16.28 -1.90
CA ARG A 112 7.52 17.64 -2.46
C ARG A 112 6.26 18.36 -2.00
N ASP A 113 6.43 19.54 -1.44
CA ASP A 113 5.34 20.43 -1.02
C ASP A 113 4.34 19.74 -0.05
N GLY A 114 4.86 18.93 0.88
CA GLY A 114 4.07 18.18 1.86
C GLY A 114 3.30 17.00 1.29
N LYS A 115 3.58 16.60 0.06
CA LYS A 115 3.04 15.42 -0.59
C LYS A 115 4.14 14.41 -0.88
N PHE A 116 3.78 13.12 -0.85
CA PHE A 116 4.67 12.02 -1.19
C PHE A 116 4.25 11.46 -2.55
N TYR A 117 5.17 11.46 -3.49
CA TYR A 117 4.99 10.95 -4.85
C TYR A 117 5.73 9.64 -4.97
N TRP A 118 5.00 8.56 -5.14
CA TRP A 118 5.55 7.23 -5.31
C TRP A 118 5.50 6.83 -6.78
N TYR A 119 6.65 6.85 -7.41
CA TYR A 119 6.85 6.42 -8.79
C TYR A 119 7.11 4.92 -8.78
N VAL A 120 6.31 4.16 -9.51
CA VAL A 120 6.38 2.71 -9.55
C VAL A 120 6.44 2.21 -10.99
N THR A 121 7.18 1.13 -11.22
CA THR A 121 7.22 0.48 -12.52
C THR A 121 6.26 -0.70 -12.51
N VAL A 122 5.34 -0.73 -13.48
CA VAL A 122 4.34 -1.79 -13.66
C VAL A 122 4.27 -2.23 -15.12
N GLU A 123 3.85 -3.48 -15.37
CA GLU A 123 3.58 -3.94 -16.73
C GLU A 123 2.25 -3.37 -17.22
N HIS A 124 2.25 -2.75 -18.41
CA HIS A 124 1.05 -2.18 -19.00
C HIS A 124 0.15 -3.26 -19.63
N GLY A 125 -1.17 -3.12 -19.46
CA GLY A 125 -2.14 -4.11 -19.91
C GLY A 125 -2.28 -4.25 -21.42
N THR A 126 -2.07 -3.15 -22.16
CA THR A 126 -2.29 -3.11 -23.62
C THR A 126 -1.08 -2.60 -24.41
N ILE A 127 -0.22 -1.79 -23.81
CA ILE A 127 1.01 -1.30 -24.45
C ILE A 127 2.14 -2.27 -24.09
N PRO A 128 2.86 -2.85 -25.05
CA PRO A 128 3.97 -3.75 -24.75
C PRO A 128 5.04 -3.07 -23.88
N GLY A 129 5.45 -3.73 -22.81
CA GLY A 129 6.51 -3.27 -21.93
C GLY A 129 6.02 -2.68 -20.60
N LYS A 130 6.94 -2.02 -19.91
CA LYS A 130 6.72 -1.44 -18.59
C LYS A 130 6.41 0.05 -18.71
N SER A 131 5.58 0.53 -17.79
CA SER A 131 5.19 1.93 -17.69
C SER A 131 5.38 2.43 -16.26
N ILE A 132 5.47 3.73 -16.10
CA ILE A 132 5.59 4.36 -14.79
C ILE A 132 4.20 4.81 -14.33
N GLY A 133 3.79 4.30 -13.17
CA GLY A 133 2.64 4.79 -12.43
C GLY A 133 3.08 5.76 -11.35
N VAL A 134 2.18 6.65 -10.92
CA VAL A 134 2.43 7.57 -9.82
C VAL A 134 1.28 7.45 -8.82
N ALA A 135 1.60 7.18 -7.56
CA ALA A 135 0.67 7.32 -6.46
C ALA A 135 1.04 8.54 -5.62
N VAL A 136 0.04 9.25 -5.12
CA VAL A 136 0.23 10.47 -4.32
C VAL A 136 -0.43 10.30 -2.96
N SER A 137 0.27 10.73 -1.90
CA SER A 137 -0.21 10.63 -0.53
C SER A 137 0.16 11.87 0.29
N ASP A 138 -0.57 12.09 1.38
CA ASP A 138 -0.25 13.04 2.44
C ASP A 138 0.65 12.45 3.53
N SER A 139 0.93 11.14 3.46
CA SER A 139 1.74 10.40 4.44
C SER A 139 2.77 9.52 3.73
N PRO A 140 3.99 9.37 4.31
CA PRO A 140 5.00 8.48 3.75
C PRO A 140 4.65 6.99 3.88
N GLU A 141 3.71 6.61 4.76
CA GLU A 141 3.31 5.22 4.98
C GLU A 141 2.21 4.73 4.02
N ILE A 142 1.45 5.63 3.39
CA ILE A 142 0.24 5.24 2.64
C ILE A 142 0.16 5.98 1.30
N GLY A 143 0.24 5.24 0.20
CA GLY A 143 -0.14 5.75 -1.12
C GLY A 143 -1.65 5.63 -1.33
N ARG A 144 -2.36 6.72 -1.65
CA ARG A 144 -3.83 6.68 -1.74
C ARG A 144 -4.47 7.23 -3.00
N SER A 145 -3.78 7.95 -3.82
CA SER A 145 -4.35 8.44 -5.09
C SER A 145 -3.44 8.03 -6.23
N VAL A 146 -3.93 7.15 -7.06
CA VAL A 146 -3.26 6.77 -8.31
C VAL A 146 -3.61 7.82 -9.36
N VAL A 147 -2.62 8.38 -10.02
CA VAL A 147 -2.75 9.38 -11.08
C VAL A 147 -2.38 8.78 -12.44
#